data_0a1e2269d382aa4ddf214e64885edcf7
#
_entry.id   0a1e2269d382aa4ddf214e64885edcf7
#
_cell.length_a   1.000
_cell.length_b   1.000
_cell.length_c   1.000
_cell.angle_alpha   90.00
_cell.angle_beta   90.00
_cell.angle_gamma   90.00
#
_symmetry.space_group_name_H-M   'P 1'
#
loop_
_entity.id
_entity.type
_entity.pdbx_description
1 polymer ?
#
loop_
_entity_poly.entity_id
_entity_poly.type
_entity_poly.pdbx_seq_one_letter_code
_entity_poly.pdbx_strand_id
1 'polypeptide(L)'
;MEDKKFLRVTGKRVEKNGNVVAEATAIVPYKKGGSASLPDVPPFNTNVWLAGDDGFNMKWIEYTSTGKIAYFYDKYYDLVDGKAHAECEIKGDTMIFDFELIDLRKNADYAIAMKVRKVEPGEEIDEGCSKFFGSPCLPTADDPYPDDGVFFAQIRCEDLGDLDPECRLPHEGYLYFFLDAEMYPSDDLYMMVKHTLEEPKYILDDYNEECNIKGLTDTYVITFEKVDAGYSGTKLLGYPSNDVDDNGDRGGLLLQYDPLDFDVPFLATCDGYAFVFFGDGEENKFSGADYVVWGS
;
A
#
# COMPACT_ATOMS: atom_id res chain seq x y z
N MET A 1 14.88 19.09 -7.91
CA MET A 1 14.21 17.79 -7.78
C MET A 1 12.79 17.94 -8.29
N GLU A 2 12.38 17.14 -9.27
CA GLU A 2 10.98 17.16 -9.71
C GLU A 2 10.11 16.65 -8.54
N ASP A 3 9.06 17.38 -8.22
CA ASP A 3 8.12 17.00 -7.17
C ASP A 3 7.48 15.66 -7.54
N LYS A 4 7.79 14.61 -6.79
CA LYS A 4 7.22 13.27 -6.98
C LYS A 4 5.75 13.32 -6.56
N LYS A 5 4.86 13.32 -7.52
CA LYS A 5 3.40 13.37 -7.32
C LYS A 5 2.76 12.06 -7.73
N PHE A 6 1.65 11.77 -7.13
CA PHE A 6 0.80 10.64 -7.48
C PHE A 6 -0.58 11.15 -7.89
N LEU A 7 -1.24 10.43 -8.76
CA LEU A 7 -2.62 10.68 -9.14
C LEU A 7 -3.51 9.65 -8.44
N ARG A 8 -4.34 10.11 -7.52
CA ARG A 8 -5.42 9.32 -6.94
C ARG A 8 -6.59 9.37 -7.91
N VAL A 9 -7.12 8.21 -8.27
CA VAL A 9 -8.25 8.08 -9.19
C VAL A 9 -9.34 7.28 -8.49
N THR A 10 -10.49 7.92 -8.24
CA THR A 10 -11.69 7.24 -7.77
C THR A 10 -12.64 7.08 -8.93
N GLY A 11 -13.01 5.83 -9.25
CA GLY A 11 -13.89 5.49 -10.34
C GLY A 11 -15.20 4.88 -9.84
N LYS A 12 -16.32 5.24 -10.49
CA LYS A 12 -17.65 4.68 -10.22
C LYS A 12 -18.33 4.28 -11.52
N ARG A 13 -18.99 3.12 -11.51
CA ARG A 13 -19.90 2.69 -12.57
C ARG A 13 -21.34 2.81 -12.06
N VAL A 14 -22.13 3.59 -12.77
CA VAL A 14 -23.53 3.89 -12.42
C VAL A 14 -24.42 3.39 -13.54
N GLU A 15 -25.36 2.48 -13.23
CA GLU A 15 -26.38 2.02 -14.17
C GLU A 15 -27.39 3.13 -14.49
N LYS A 16 -28.16 2.96 -15.59
CA LYS A 16 -29.22 3.88 -16.01
C LYS A 16 -30.28 4.19 -14.94
N ASN A 17 -30.46 3.29 -13.99
CA ASN A 17 -31.40 3.45 -12.87
C ASN A 17 -30.80 4.27 -11.70
N GLY A 18 -29.53 4.71 -11.82
CA GLY A 18 -28.82 5.47 -10.80
C GLY A 18 -28.09 4.61 -9.73
N ASN A 19 -28.13 3.29 -9.82
CA ASN A 19 -27.41 2.43 -8.88
C ASN A 19 -25.92 2.40 -9.19
N VAL A 20 -25.09 2.57 -8.16
CA VAL A 20 -23.64 2.34 -8.23
C VAL A 20 -23.41 0.83 -8.15
N VAL A 21 -22.82 0.25 -9.19
CA VAL A 21 -22.58 -1.20 -9.29
C VAL A 21 -21.10 -1.58 -9.16
N ALA A 22 -20.21 -0.61 -9.25
CA ALA A 22 -18.79 -0.76 -8.95
C ALA A 22 -18.21 0.60 -8.54
N GLU A 23 -17.33 0.58 -7.55
CA GLU A 23 -16.54 1.72 -7.11
C GLU A 23 -15.17 1.22 -6.67
N ALA A 24 -14.11 1.89 -7.09
CA ALA A 24 -12.75 1.59 -6.68
C ALA A 24 -11.88 2.86 -6.69
N THR A 25 -10.80 2.85 -5.92
CA THR A 25 -9.79 3.91 -5.90
C THR A 25 -8.42 3.32 -6.17
N ALA A 26 -7.64 3.99 -7.01
CA ALA A 26 -6.26 3.64 -7.31
C ALA A 26 -5.34 4.85 -7.15
N ILE A 27 -4.09 4.61 -6.77
CA ILE A 27 -3.04 5.62 -6.75
C ILE A 27 -1.94 5.17 -7.70
N VAL A 28 -1.64 6.01 -8.68
CA VAL A 28 -0.64 5.74 -9.72
C VAL A 28 0.40 6.85 -9.78
N PRO A 29 1.67 6.55 -10.10
CA PRO A 29 2.71 7.58 -10.24
C PRO A 29 2.33 8.62 -11.30
N TYR A 30 2.55 9.90 -11.02
CA TYR A 30 2.31 11.01 -11.93
C TYR A 30 3.66 11.54 -12.47
N LYS A 31 4.08 11.03 -13.62
CA LYS A 31 5.32 11.48 -14.29
C LYS A 31 4.96 12.24 -15.58
N LYS A 32 5.53 13.43 -15.77
CA LYS A 32 5.38 14.22 -16.99
C LYS A 32 5.78 13.41 -18.23
N GLY A 33 4.89 13.34 -19.22
CA GLY A 33 5.10 12.58 -20.44
C GLY A 33 5.12 11.06 -20.27
N GLY A 34 4.81 10.56 -19.07
CA GLY A 34 4.68 9.14 -18.78
C GLY A 34 3.27 8.60 -19.05
N SER A 35 3.09 7.31 -18.81
CA SER A 35 1.77 6.67 -18.76
C SER A 35 1.65 5.88 -17.46
N ALA A 36 0.47 5.86 -16.89
CA ALA A 36 0.14 5.01 -15.77
C ALA A 36 -1.05 4.13 -16.13
N SER A 37 -0.95 2.83 -15.86
CA SER A 37 -2.07 1.91 -15.99
C SER A 37 -2.82 1.85 -14.68
N LEU A 38 -4.14 2.02 -14.74
CA LEU A 38 -5.00 1.74 -13.60
C LEU A 38 -5.14 0.23 -13.42
N PRO A 39 -5.40 -0.26 -12.20
CA PRO A 39 -5.61 -1.68 -11.95
C PRO A 39 -6.71 -2.26 -12.85
N ASP A 40 -6.58 -3.54 -13.23
CA ASP A 40 -7.61 -4.25 -14.02
C ASP A 40 -8.73 -4.75 -13.11
N VAL A 41 -9.35 -3.80 -12.39
CA VAL A 41 -10.53 -4.03 -11.54
C VAL A 41 -11.63 -3.07 -11.97
N PRO A 42 -12.92 -3.50 -11.99
CA PRO A 42 -14.02 -2.57 -12.25
C PRO A 42 -14.06 -1.45 -11.19
N PRO A 43 -14.24 -0.17 -11.60
CA PRO A 43 -14.56 0.30 -12.96
C PRO A 43 -13.33 0.66 -13.81
N PHE A 44 -12.11 0.34 -13.40
CA PHE A 44 -10.87 0.76 -14.02
C PHE A 44 -10.47 -0.13 -15.21
N ASN A 45 -11.15 -0.15 -16.29
CA ASN A 45 -10.64 -0.76 -17.53
C ASN A 45 -10.01 0.32 -18.44
N THR A 46 -9.16 1.18 -17.86
CA THR A 46 -8.65 2.38 -18.55
C THR A 46 -7.18 2.65 -18.24
N ASN A 47 -6.55 3.42 -19.12
CA ASN A 47 -5.19 3.93 -18.93
C ASN A 47 -5.21 5.46 -18.86
N VAL A 48 -4.37 6.01 -17.98
CA VAL A 48 -4.12 7.43 -17.88
C VAL A 48 -2.78 7.75 -18.55
N TRP A 49 -2.78 8.65 -19.50
CA TRP A 49 -1.59 9.13 -20.21
C TRP A 49 -1.30 10.55 -19.78
N LEU A 50 -0.16 10.75 -19.15
CA LEU A 50 0.22 12.03 -18.58
C LEU A 50 0.80 12.92 -19.67
N ALA A 51 0.05 13.94 -20.08
CA ALA A 51 0.40 14.79 -21.22
C ALA A 51 1.24 16.03 -20.86
N GLY A 52 1.34 16.38 -19.57
CA GLY A 52 2.03 17.59 -19.12
C GLY A 52 1.98 17.76 -17.62
N ASP A 53 2.38 18.96 -17.14
CA ASP A 53 2.40 19.29 -15.71
C ASP A 53 0.98 19.57 -15.15
N ASP A 54 0.06 20.00 -16.02
CA ASP A 54 -1.23 20.54 -15.62
C ASP A 54 -2.42 19.71 -16.15
N GLY A 55 -2.17 18.49 -16.68
CA GLY A 55 -3.24 17.66 -17.20
C GLY A 55 -2.80 16.30 -17.74
N PHE A 56 -3.79 15.51 -18.15
CA PHE A 56 -3.58 14.15 -18.65
C PHE A 56 -4.62 13.77 -19.70
N ASN A 57 -4.29 12.78 -20.54
CA ASN A 57 -5.25 12.10 -21.39
C ASN A 57 -5.73 10.82 -20.69
N MET A 58 -7.04 10.66 -20.59
CA MET A 58 -7.65 9.40 -20.21
C MET A 58 -8.02 8.62 -21.46
N LYS A 59 -7.54 7.38 -21.58
CA LYS A 59 -7.86 6.47 -22.69
C LYS A 59 -8.56 5.23 -22.18
N TRP A 60 -9.66 4.90 -22.82
CA TRP A 60 -10.37 3.65 -22.58
C TRP A 60 -10.48 2.89 -23.90
N ILE A 61 -10.03 1.65 -23.92
CA ILE A 61 -10.07 0.80 -25.09
C ILE A 61 -10.67 -0.53 -24.70
N GLU A 62 -11.80 -0.89 -25.33
CA GLU A 62 -12.35 -2.24 -25.24
C GLU A 62 -12.18 -2.99 -26.55
N TYR A 63 -11.84 -4.25 -26.44
CA TYR A 63 -11.71 -5.14 -27.60
C TYR A 63 -12.86 -6.17 -27.63
N THR A 64 -13.31 -6.51 -28.83
CA THR A 64 -14.19 -7.68 -29.03
C THR A 64 -13.42 -8.97 -28.80
N SER A 65 -14.13 -10.10 -28.65
CA SER A 65 -13.52 -11.44 -28.59
C SER A 65 -12.66 -11.79 -29.82
N THR A 66 -12.81 -11.06 -30.93
CA THR A 66 -12.02 -11.21 -32.18
C THR A 66 -10.87 -10.22 -32.30
N GLY A 67 -10.55 -9.47 -31.21
CA GLY A 67 -9.44 -8.50 -31.17
C GLY A 67 -9.70 -7.16 -31.91
N LYS A 68 -10.95 -6.89 -32.32
CA LYS A 68 -11.32 -5.60 -32.90
C LYS A 68 -11.67 -4.60 -31.80
N ILE A 69 -11.37 -3.32 -31.98
CA ILE A 69 -11.79 -2.26 -31.06
C ILE A 69 -13.32 -2.19 -31.06
N ALA A 70 -13.92 -2.45 -29.91
CA ALA A 70 -15.36 -2.35 -29.68
C ALA A 70 -15.76 -0.97 -29.18
N TYR A 71 -14.91 -0.35 -28.38
CA TYR A 71 -15.10 0.99 -27.82
C TYR A 71 -13.75 1.69 -27.69
N PHE A 72 -13.74 2.99 -27.95
CA PHE A 72 -12.57 3.85 -27.82
C PHE A 72 -12.98 5.19 -27.24
N TYR A 73 -12.31 5.60 -26.16
CA TYR A 73 -12.41 6.91 -25.55
C TYR A 73 -11.02 7.49 -25.37
N ASP A 74 -10.83 8.74 -25.78
CA ASP A 74 -9.58 9.48 -25.61
C ASP A 74 -9.94 10.94 -25.40
N LYS A 75 -9.71 11.46 -24.21
CA LYS A 75 -10.00 12.85 -23.89
C LYS A 75 -8.95 13.40 -22.94
N TYR A 76 -8.56 14.63 -23.21
CA TYR A 76 -7.69 15.41 -22.35
C TYR A 76 -8.49 16.09 -21.23
N TYR A 77 -7.90 16.10 -20.04
CA TYR A 77 -8.43 16.75 -18.85
C TYR A 77 -7.35 17.65 -18.23
N ASP A 78 -7.72 18.91 -17.98
CA ASP A 78 -6.89 19.82 -17.19
C ASP A 78 -7.04 19.52 -15.70
N LEU A 79 -5.93 19.59 -14.97
CA LEU A 79 -5.93 19.55 -13.50
C LEU A 79 -6.07 21.00 -12.99
N VAL A 80 -7.23 21.33 -12.46
CA VAL A 80 -7.49 22.61 -11.81
C VAL A 80 -7.31 22.44 -10.31
N ASP A 81 -6.36 23.16 -9.73
CA ASP A 81 -5.98 23.03 -8.32
C ASP A 81 -5.64 21.56 -7.95
N GLY A 82 -4.99 20.84 -8.89
CA GLY A 82 -4.61 19.45 -8.72
C GLY A 82 -5.77 18.45 -8.85
N LYS A 83 -6.94 18.86 -9.31
CA LYS A 83 -8.14 18.01 -9.43
C LYS A 83 -8.71 18.01 -10.84
N ALA A 84 -9.31 16.89 -11.23
CA ALA A 84 -10.12 16.80 -12.44
C ALA A 84 -11.31 15.86 -12.22
N HIS A 85 -12.33 16.05 -13.04
CA HIS A 85 -13.53 15.21 -13.07
C HIS A 85 -13.82 14.76 -14.48
N ALA A 86 -14.09 13.49 -14.68
CA ALA A 86 -14.46 12.91 -15.97
C ALA A 86 -15.74 12.09 -15.85
N GLU A 87 -16.62 12.28 -16.81
CA GLU A 87 -17.84 11.49 -16.95
C GLU A 87 -17.98 11.03 -18.41
N CYS A 88 -18.25 9.75 -18.61
CA CYS A 88 -18.48 9.20 -19.93
C CYS A 88 -19.52 8.07 -19.88
N GLU A 89 -20.27 7.92 -20.97
CA GLU A 89 -21.24 6.83 -21.14
C GLU A 89 -20.59 5.66 -21.89
N ILE A 90 -20.68 4.46 -21.29
CA ILE A 90 -20.17 3.22 -21.88
C ILE A 90 -21.27 2.16 -21.80
N LYS A 91 -21.71 1.68 -22.98
CA LYS A 91 -22.76 0.64 -23.11
C LYS A 91 -24.04 0.94 -22.34
N GLY A 92 -24.30 2.22 -22.08
CA GLY A 92 -25.50 2.68 -21.42
C GLY A 92 -25.38 2.85 -19.91
N ASP A 93 -24.24 2.56 -19.33
CA ASP A 93 -23.87 2.94 -17.96
C ASP A 93 -23.03 4.20 -17.99
N THR A 94 -23.11 4.98 -16.91
CA THR A 94 -22.26 6.17 -16.71
C THR A 94 -21.03 5.77 -15.92
N MET A 95 -19.85 6.10 -16.45
CA MET A 95 -18.56 5.98 -15.74
C MET A 95 -18.18 7.36 -15.26
N ILE A 96 -17.92 7.48 -13.96
CA ILE A 96 -17.53 8.72 -13.28
C ILE A 96 -16.14 8.50 -12.72
N PHE A 97 -15.22 9.44 -12.97
CA PHE A 97 -13.86 9.41 -12.42
C PHE A 97 -13.53 10.76 -11.81
N ASP A 98 -13.07 10.71 -10.57
CA ASP A 98 -12.49 11.85 -9.85
C ASP A 98 -10.99 11.65 -9.73
N PHE A 99 -10.21 12.64 -10.14
CA PHE A 99 -8.75 12.64 -10.14
C PHE A 99 -8.25 13.69 -9.17
N GLU A 100 -7.24 13.35 -8.38
CA GLU A 100 -6.59 14.28 -7.47
C GLU A 100 -5.09 14.01 -7.39
N LEU A 101 -4.27 15.06 -7.60
CA LEU A 101 -2.84 14.99 -7.33
C LEU A 101 -2.61 14.95 -5.83
N ILE A 102 -1.89 13.94 -5.39
CA ILE A 102 -1.48 13.77 -3.99
C ILE A 102 0.04 13.71 -3.88
N ASP A 103 0.54 14.08 -2.72
CA ASP A 103 1.96 14.01 -2.38
C ASP A 103 2.13 13.04 -1.20
N LEU A 104 2.52 11.81 -1.50
CA LEU A 104 2.77 10.78 -0.48
C LEU A 104 4.04 11.05 0.36
N ARG A 105 4.82 12.08 0.05
CA ARG A 105 5.93 12.52 0.92
C ARG A 105 5.42 13.26 2.15
N LYS A 106 4.19 13.76 2.11
CA LYS A 106 3.57 14.37 3.27
C LYS A 106 2.94 13.30 4.15
N ASN A 107 3.14 13.42 5.44
CA ASN A 107 2.44 12.60 6.41
C ASN A 107 0.93 12.82 6.34
N ALA A 108 0.15 11.79 6.67
CA ALA A 108 -1.29 11.91 6.82
C ALA A 108 -1.66 12.64 8.12
N ASP A 109 -2.77 13.37 8.13
CA ASP A 109 -3.31 14.04 9.32
C ASP A 109 -4.09 13.09 10.25
N TYR A 110 -3.97 11.78 10.02
CA TYR A 110 -4.53 10.69 10.84
C TYR A 110 -3.57 9.50 10.81
N ALA A 111 -3.76 8.58 11.75
CA ALA A 111 -3.05 7.32 11.77
C ALA A 111 -4.03 6.15 11.97
N ILE A 112 -3.58 4.94 11.64
CA ILE A 112 -4.30 3.70 11.88
C ILE A 112 -3.47 2.88 12.85
N ALA A 113 -3.89 2.85 14.13
CA ALA A 113 -3.23 2.04 15.15
C ALA A 113 -3.39 0.56 14.82
N MET A 114 -2.31 -0.18 14.97
CA MET A 114 -2.23 -1.62 14.81
C MET A 114 -2.17 -2.25 16.21
N LYS A 115 -3.33 -2.63 16.75
CA LYS A 115 -3.39 -3.32 18.07
C LYS A 115 -3.05 -4.78 17.86
N VAL A 116 -2.00 -5.22 18.51
CA VAL A 116 -1.47 -6.57 18.33
C VAL A 116 -1.82 -7.47 19.51
N ARG A 117 -2.04 -8.74 19.22
CA ARG A 117 -2.24 -9.79 20.22
C ARG A 117 -1.49 -11.05 19.78
N LYS A 118 -0.64 -11.56 20.64
CA LYS A 118 0.05 -12.84 20.43
C LYS A 118 -0.97 -13.98 20.30
N VAL A 119 -0.76 -14.86 19.34
CA VAL A 119 -1.55 -16.09 19.16
C VAL A 119 -1.07 -17.12 20.16
N GLU A 120 -2.01 -17.75 20.88
CA GLU A 120 -1.69 -18.78 21.87
C GLU A 120 -1.34 -20.11 21.19
N PRO A 121 -0.46 -20.93 21.78
CA PRO A 121 -0.12 -22.24 21.23
C PRO A 121 -1.35 -23.13 21.01
N GLY A 122 -1.59 -23.54 19.77
CA GLY A 122 -2.73 -24.37 19.37
C GLY A 122 -4.02 -23.59 19.08
N GLU A 123 -3.99 -22.28 19.14
CA GLU A 123 -5.09 -21.43 18.66
C GLU A 123 -5.14 -21.47 17.14
N GLU A 124 -6.32 -21.74 16.58
CA GLU A 124 -6.56 -21.66 15.13
C GLU A 124 -6.89 -20.22 14.76
N ILE A 125 -6.22 -19.68 13.76
CA ILE A 125 -6.47 -18.35 13.18
C ILE A 125 -6.80 -18.48 11.68
N ASP A 126 -7.43 -17.45 11.11
CA ASP A 126 -7.50 -17.27 9.68
C ASP A 126 -6.08 -16.91 9.16
N GLU A 127 -5.46 -17.80 8.39
CA GLU A 127 -4.09 -17.60 7.90
C GLU A 127 -3.96 -16.39 6.95
N GLY A 128 -5.05 -15.99 6.30
CA GLY A 128 -5.15 -14.77 5.51
C GLY A 128 -5.40 -13.50 6.34
N CYS A 129 -5.48 -13.56 7.68
CA CYS A 129 -5.67 -12.38 8.52
C CYS A 129 -4.46 -11.45 8.51
N SER A 130 -4.69 -10.20 8.92
CA SER A 130 -3.61 -9.24 9.18
C SER A 130 -2.79 -9.68 10.39
N LYS A 131 -1.47 -9.81 10.22
CA LYS A 131 -0.56 -10.31 11.26
C LYS A 131 0.87 -9.81 11.13
N PHE A 132 1.60 -9.78 12.25
CA PHE A 132 3.05 -9.67 12.30
C PHE A 132 3.67 -11.03 12.58
N PHE A 133 4.84 -11.28 11.98
CA PHE A 133 5.70 -12.43 12.20
C PHE A 133 5.00 -13.80 11.97
N GLY A 134 5.63 -14.88 12.45
CA GLY A 134 5.16 -16.24 12.19
C GLY A 134 5.33 -16.61 10.72
N SER A 135 4.40 -17.39 10.21
CA SER A 135 4.41 -17.91 8.83
C SER A 135 3.60 -17.01 7.91
N PRO A 136 4.18 -16.47 6.81
CA PRO A 136 3.40 -15.75 5.80
C PRO A 136 2.42 -16.69 5.10
N CYS A 137 1.26 -16.15 4.72
CA CYS A 137 0.35 -16.82 3.79
C CYS A 137 0.39 -16.10 2.44
N LEU A 138 0.89 -16.75 1.40
CA LEU A 138 1.23 -16.15 0.12
C LEU A 138 0.32 -16.63 -1.01
N PRO A 139 0.16 -15.86 -2.10
CA PRO A 139 -0.61 -16.28 -3.27
C PRO A 139 -0.05 -17.52 -3.98
N THR A 140 1.28 -17.65 -4.02
CA THR A 140 1.99 -18.76 -4.65
C THR A 140 3.12 -19.26 -3.75
N ALA A 141 3.49 -20.55 -3.87
CA ALA A 141 4.61 -21.12 -3.15
C ALA A 141 5.98 -20.70 -3.75
N ASP A 142 5.98 -20.29 -5.02
CA ASP A 142 7.18 -19.94 -5.80
C ASP A 142 7.33 -18.41 -5.99
N ASP A 143 6.63 -17.59 -5.21
CA ASP A 143 6.73 -16.14 -5.35
C ASP A 143 8.14 -15.67 -4.94
N PRO A 144 8.77 -14.77 -5.71
CA PRO A 144 10.11 -14.25 -5.42
C PRO A 144 10.06 -13.28 -4.23
N TYR A 145 9.84 -13.80 -3.05
CA TYR A 145 10.15 -13.12 -1.80
C TYR A 145 11.64 -13.27 -1.53
N PRO A 146 12.27 -12.33 -0.81
CA PRO A 146 13.70 -12.44 -0.56
C PRO A 146 13.98 -13.74 0.21
N ASP A 147 14.81 -14.61 -0.37
CA ASP A 147 15.19 -15.91 0.24
C ASP A 147 15.85 -15.72 1.62
N ASP A 148 16.48 -14.55 1.86
CA ASP A 148 17.20 -14.21 3.08
C ASP A 148 16.45 -13.15 3.93
N GLY A 149 15.17 -12.87 3.61
CA GLY A 149 14.35 -11.88 4.29
C GLY A 149 13.62 -12.42 5.52
N VAL A 150 13.33 -11.54 6.47
CA VAL A 150 12.37 -11.80 7.56
C VAL A 150 10.98 -11.44 7.08
N PHE A 151 10.04 -12.35 7.20
CA PHE A 151 8.63 -11.98 7.10
C PHE A 151 8.27 -11.10 8.30
N PHE A 152 7.95 -9.85 8.00
CA PHE A 152 7.68 -8.85 9.03
C PHE A 152 6.18 -8.69 9.30
N ALA A 153 5.38 -8.47 8.26
CA ALA A 153 3.93 -8.32 8.39
C ALA A 153 3.17 -8.66 7.10
N GLN A 154 1.93 -9.09 7.29
CA GLN A 154 0.91 -9.27 6.27
C GLN A 154 -0.31 -8.46 6.69
N ILE A 155 -0.85 -7.63 5.79
CA ILE A 155 -2.03 -6.82 6.05
C ILE A 155 -3.07 -7.12 4.98
N ARG A 156 -4.26 -7.53 5.40
CA ARG A 156 -5.43 -7.63 4.54
C ARG A 156 -5.99 -6.23 4.34
N CYS A 157 -5.94 -5.73 3.11
CA CYS A 157 -6.23 -4.33 2.79
C CYS A 157 -7.70 -3.95 3.01
N GLU A 158 -8.62 -4.89 2.92
CA GLU A 158 -10.04 -4.68 3.20
C GLU A 158 -10.30 -4.22 4.63
N ASP A 159 -9.43 -4.62 5.57
CA ASP A 159 -9.52 -4.20 6.98
C ASP A 159 -9.24 -2.70 7.17
N LEU A 160 -8.66 -2.01 6.17
CA LEU A 160 -8.25 -0.61 6.22
C LEU A 160 -9.27 0.37 5.63
N GLY A 161 -10.23 -0.11 4.82
CA GLY A 161 -11.07 0.72 3.96
C GLY A 161 -11.68 1.95 4.62
N ASP A 162 -12.43 1.75 5.71
CA ASP A 162 -13.10 2.85 6.42
C ASP A 162 -12.15 3.72 7.27
N LEU A 163 -10.92 3.24 7.51
CA LEU A 163 -9.94 3.88 8.37
C LEU A 163 -9.01 4.84 7.61
N ASP A 164 -8.87 4.63 6.29
CA ASP A 164 -8.03 5.42 5.39
C ASP A 164 -8.85 6.23 4.38
N PRO A 165 -9.48 7.35 4.79
CA PRO A 165 -10.38 8.13 3.94
C PRO A 165 -9.68 8.80 2.76
N GLU A 166 -8.37 8.96 2.80
CA GLU A 166 -7.58 9.52 1.70
C GLU A 166 -7.11 8.45 0.70
N CYS A 167 -7.40 7.18 0.95
CA CYS A 167 -6.98 6.04 0.13
C CYS A 167 -5.46 6.02 -0.13
N ARG A 168 -4.66 6.39 0.89
CA ARG A 168 -3.20 6.35 0.81
C ARG A 168 -2.67 4.92 0.72
N LEU A 169 -3.38 3.99 1.35
CA LEU A 169 -3.15 2.55 1.32
C LEU A 169 -4.07 1.89 0.28
N PRO A 170 -3.81 0.68 -0.18
CA PRO A 170 -4.80 -0.11 -0.91
C PRO A 170 -5.91 -0.54 0.04
N HIS A 171 -7.13 -0.68 -0.49
CA HIS A 171 -8.30 -1.18 0.24
C HIS A 171 -8.75 -2.55 -0.27
N GLU A 172 -7.98 -3.17 -1.17
CA GLU A 172 -8.23 -4.50 -1.72
C GLU A 172 -6.92 -5.28 -1.80
N GLY A 173 -6.98 -6.58 -1.56
CA GLY A 173 -5.84 -7.48 -1.61
C GLY A 173 -4.97 -7.43 -0.36
N TYR A 174 -3.67 -7.63 -0.52
CA TYR A 174 -2.72 -7.81 0.59
C TYR A 174 -1.48 -6.95 0.44
N LEU A 175 -1.02 -6.38 1.55
CA LEU A 175 0.31 -5.79 1.71
C LEU A 175 1.19 -6.74 2.49
N TYR A 176 2.35 -7.06 1.95
CA TYR A 176 3.40 -7.84 2.60
C TYR A 176 4.62 -6.98 2.85
N PHE A 177 5.20 -7.15 4.04
CA PHE A 177 6.42 -6.48 4.47
C PHE A 177 7.48 -7.54 4.75
N PHE A 178 8.63 -7.44 4.07
CA PHE A 178 9.79 -8.29 4.27
C PHE A 178 11.00 -7.43 4.55
N LEU A 179 11.72 -7.76 5.62
CA LEU A 179 12.93 -7.07 6.02
C LEU A 179 14.14 -7.89 5.57
N ASP A 180 15.11 -7.24 4.92
CA ASP A 180 16.39 -7.86 4.65
C ASP A 180 17.10 -8.15 5.98
N ALA A 181 17.33 -9.45 6.26
CA ALA A 181 17.91 -9.92 7.51
C ALA A 181 19.44 -10.03 7.47
N GLU A 182 20.08 -10.02 6.30
CA GLU A 182 21.52 -10.13 6.17
C GLU A 182 22.25 -9.00 6.91
N MET A 183 21.66 -7.84 6.94
CA MET A 183 22.26 -6.65 7.56
C MET A 183 21.90 -6.48 9.04
N TYR A 184 21.04 -7.31 9.62
CA TYR A 184 20.68 -7.22 11.04
C TYR A 184 21.84 -7.66 11.95
N PRO A 185 22.21 -6.90 12.99
CA PRO A 185 21.57 -5.70 13.54
C PRO A 185 22.18 -4.36 13.04
N SER A 186 22.41 -4.19 11.75
CA SER A 186 22.84 -2.92 11.16
C SER A 186 21.73 -1.88 11.14
N ASP A 187 22.13 -0.60 11.12
CA ASP A 187 21.21 0.55 10.99
C ASP A 187 20.71 0.74 9.54
N ASP A 188 21.35 0.09 8.56
CA ASP A 188 21.03 0.16 7.12
C ASP A 188 20.16 -1.02 6.68
N LEU A 189 19.01 -1.22 7.31
CA LEU A 189 18.08 -2.27 6.93
C LEU A 189 17.16 -1.81 5.80
N TYR A 190 16.83 -2.73 4.90
CA TYR A 190 15.95 -2.49 3.77
C TYR A 190 14.62 -3.24 3.95
N MET A 191 13.49 -2.55 3.72
CA MET A 191 12.16 -3.14 3.77
C MET A 191 11.58 -3.27 2.36
N MET A 192 11.29 -4.49 1.93
CA MET A 192 10.50 -4.73 0.74
C MET A 192 9.02 -4.66 1.11
N VAL A 193 8.26 -3.81 0.42
CA VAL A 193 6.80 -3.72 0.54
C VAL A 193 6.16 -4.15 -0.77
N LYS A 194 5.34 -5.18 -0.74
CA LYS A 194 4.66 -5.75 -1.91
C LYS A 194 3.15 -5.69 -1.74
N HIS A 195 2.46 -5.19 -2.74
CA HIS A 195 1.00 -5.25 -2.84
C HIS A 195 0.57 -6.25 -3.91
N THR A 196 -0.42 -7.07 -3.61
CA THR A 196 -1.04 -7.99 -4.56
C THR A 196 -2.56 -8.05 -4.36
N LEU A 197 -3.29 -8.25 -5.46
CA LEU A 197 -4.73 -8.54 -5.44
C LEU A 197 -5.02 -10.05 -5.41
N GLU A 198 -3.99 -10.88 -5.48
CA GLU A 198 -4.14 -12.32 -5.45
C GLU A 198 -4.40 -12.82 -4.03
N GLU A 199 -5.38 -13.73 -3.89
CA GLU A 199 -5.72 -14.35 -2.62
C GLU A 199 -4.58 -15.24 -2.09
N PRO A 200 -4.24 -15.15 -0.80
CA PRO A 200 -3.26 -16.02 -0.18
C PRO A 200 -3.75 -17.48 -0.13
N LYS A 201 -2.86 -18.44 -0.38
CA LYS A 201 -3.19 -19.87 -0.48
C LYS A 201 -2.15 -20.77 0.15
N TYR A 202 -0.93 -20.30 0.25
CA TYR A 202 0.22 -21.11 0.65
C TYR A 202 0.85 -20.54 1.91
N ILE A 203 0.88 -21.34 2.97
CA ILE A 203 1.55 -21.02 4.22
C ILE A 203 2.99 -21.52 4.10
N LEU A 204 3.96 -20.66 4.40
CA LEU A 204 5.37 -21.02 4.47
C LEU A 204 5.75 -21.16 5.95
N ASP A 205 5.59 -22.36 6.49
CA ASP A 205 5.68 -22.65 7.93
C ASP A 205 7.06 -22.39 8.54
N ASP A 206 8.12 -22.48 7.75
CA ASP A 206 9.51 -22.39 8.16
C ASP A 206 10.21 -21.08 7.79
N TYR A 207 9.48 -20.14 7.16
CA TYR A 207 10.09 -18.94 6.58
C TYR A 207 10.95 -18.14 7.57
N ASN A 208 10.46 -17.90 8.80
CA ASN A 208 11.20 -17.17 9.82
C ASN A 208 12.11 -18.07 10.71
N GLU A 209 12.07 -19.39 10.56
CA GLU A 209 12.87 -20.31 11.38
C GLU A 209 14.38 -20.21 11.06
N GLU A 210 14.72 -19.96 9.79
CA GLU A 210 16.11 -19.89 9.34
C GLU A 210 16.82 -18.62 9.84
N CYS A 211 16.07 -17.55 10.16
CA CYS A 211 16.65 -16.28 10.61
C CYS A 211 17.31 -16.33 12.00
N ASN A 212 17.09 -17.39 12.80
CA ASN A 212 17.61 -17.55 14.17
C ASN A 212 17.34 -16.35 15.12
N ILE A 213 16.36 -15.54 14.83
CA ILE A 213 15.94 -14.39 15.65
C ILE A 213 14.79 -14.84 16.54
N LYS A 214 15.02 -14.80 17.85
CA LYS A 214 14.05 -15.27 18.84
C LYS A 214 12.73 -14.49 18.72
N GLY A 215 11.62 -15.22 18.65
CA GLY A 215 10.26 -14.69 18.67
C GLY A 215 9.69 -14.37 17.29
N LEU A 216 10.45 -14.42 16.21
CA LEU A 216 9.92 -14.21 14.86
C LEU A 216 9.03 -15.35 14.36
N THR A 217 9.07 -16.51 14.99
CA THR A 217 8.14 -17.63 14.76
C THR A 217 6.81 -17.49 15.48
N ASP A 218 6.73 -16.56 16.44
CA ASP A 218 5.47 -16.22 17.13
C ASP A 218 4.60 -15.35 16.22
N THR A 219 3.31 -15.64 16.13
CA THR A 219 2.36 -14.84 15.35
C THR A 219 1.63 -13.85 16.23
N TYR A 220 1.48 -12.61 15.74
CA TYR A 220 0.68 -11.56 16.38
C TYR A 220 -0.41 -11.10 15.42
N VAL A 221 -1.66 -11.41 15.73
CA VAL A 221 -2.81 -10.92 14.94
C VAL A 221 -3.04 -9.43 15.20
N ILE A 222 -3.49 -8.72 14.15
CA ILE A 222 -3.67 -7.27 14.16
C ILE A 222 -5.16 -6.94 14.13
N THR A 223 -5.56 -5.96 14.94
CA THR A 223 -6.82 -5.23 14.78
C THR A 223 -6.52 -3.75 14.58
N PHE A 224 -7.33 -3.08 13.75
CA PHE A 224 -7.07 -1.72 13.34
C PHE A 224 -8.04 -0.74 14.00
N GLU A 225 -7.54 0.45 14.34
CA GLU A 225 -8.32 1.53 14.91
C GLU A 225 -7.83 2.88 14.35
N LYS A 226 -8.76 3.74 13.90
CA LYS A 226 -8.39 5.10 13.51
C LYS A 226 -8.06 5.93 14.73
N VAL A 227 -6.90 6.59 14.70
CA VAL A 227 -6.38 7.38 15.80
C VAL A 227 -5.84 8.72 15.32
N ASP A 228 -5.45 9.58 16.26
CA ASP A 228 -4.72 10.82 15.95
C ASP A 228 -3.39 10.54 15.24
N ALA A 229 -3.00 11.44 14.33
CA ALA A 229 -1.76 11.31 13.55
C ALA A 229 -0.49 11.17 14.42
N GLY A 230 -0.49 11.76 15.61
CA GLY A 230 0.60 11.70 16.59
C GLY A 230 0.59 10.47 17.51
N TYR A 231 -0.28 9.48 17.28
CA TYR A 231 -0.28 8.23 18.07
C TYR A 231 1.11 7.58 18.12
N SER A 232 1.57 7.16 19.29
CA SER A 232 2.96 6.72 19.51
C SER A 232 3.22 5.22 19.40
N GLY A 233 2.19 4.35 19.39
CA GLY A 233 2.36 2.91 19.24
C GLY A 233 2.56 2.47 17.78
N THR A 234 2.51 1.15 17.55
CA THR A 234 2.57 0.56 16.21
C THR A 234 1.38 1.04 15.36
N LYS A 235 1.67 1.57 14.17
CA LYS A 235 0.65 2.23 13.34
C LYS A 235 1.02 2.24 11.86
N LEU A 236 0.02 2.45 11.03
CA LEU A 236 0.16 2.89 9.64
C LEU A 236 -0.15 4.39 9.57
N LEU A 237 0.56 5.10 8.70
CA LEU A 237 0.38 6.53 8.43
C LEU A 237 0.59 7.45 9.67
N GLY A 238 0.27 8.73 9.52
CA GLY A 238 0.44 9.75 10.56
C GLY A 238 1.86 10.28 10.65
N TYR A 239 2.21 10.88 11.79
CA TYR A 239 3.54 11.46 12.02
C TYR A 239 4.43 10.45 12.76
N PRO A 240 5.71 10.32 12.40
CA PRO A 240 6.65 9.51 13.16
C PRO A 240 6.74 10.02 14.61
N SER A 241 6.89 9.10 15.57
CA SER A 241 6.89 9.45 17.01
C SER A 241 8.15 10.16 17.49
N ASN A 242 9.25 10.01 16.75
CA ASN A 242 10.50 10.72 16.98
C ASN A 242 10.83 11.64 15.81
N ASP A 243 11.61 12.69 16.04
CA ASP A 243 12.20 13.48 14.97
C ASP A 243 13.19 12.60 14.20
N VAL A 244 12.71 12.00 13.13
CA VAL A 244 13.57 11.33 12.16
C VAL A 244 14.24 12.42 11.35
N ASP A 245 15.58 12.43 11.34
CA ASP A 245 16.35 13.48 10.66
C ASP A 245 15.91 13.55 9.19
N ASP A 246 15.08 14.54 8.88
CA ASP A 246 14.44 14.70 7.60
C ASP A 246 15.41 15.40 6.64
N ASN A 247 16.25 14.61 5.98
CA ASN A 247 17.07 15.10 4.88
C ASN A 247 16.24 15.53 3.65
N GLY A 248 14.89 15.55 3.79
CA GLY A 248 13.97 16.04 2.76
C GLY A 248 13.72 15.09 1.59
N ASP A 249 14.33 13.92 1.58
CA ASP A 249 14.26 12.95 0.48
C ASP A 249 13.29 11.79 0.74
N ARG A 250 12.78 11.65 1.96
CA ARG A 250 11.87 10.55 2.36
C ARG A 250 10.41 10.85 2.03
N GLY A 251 9.63 9.79 1.81
CA GLY A 251 8.18 9.84 1.73
C GLY A 251 7.51 10.12 3.07
N GLY A 252 6.20 10.23 3.10
CA GLY A 252 5.43 10.21 4.35
C GLY A 252 5.55 8.85 5.05
N LEU A 253 5.21 8.82 6.34
CA LEU A 253 5.22 7.59 7.11
C LEU A 253 4.24 6.57 6.52
N LEU A 254 4.74 5.37 6.21
CA LEU A 254 3.93 4.23 5.81
C LEU A 254 3.62 3.35 7.03
N LEU A 255 4.64 2.96 7.79
CA LEU A 255 4.51 2.09 8.96
C LEU A 255 5.48 2.55 10.05
N GLN A 256 4.99 2.60 11.28
CA GLN A 256 5.80 2.69 12.50
C GLN A 256 5.61 1.41 13.29
N TYR A 257 6.71 0.79 13.68
CA TYR A 257 6.76 -0.36 14.55
C TYR A 257 7.29 0.06 15.91
N ASP A 258 6.52 -0.22 16.96
CA ASP A 258 6.95 -0.05 18.34
C ASP A 258 7.31 -1.41 18.94
N PRO A 259 8.58 -1.71 19.20
CA PRO A 259 8.99 -3.00 19.79
C PRO A 259 8.32 -3.30 21.14
N LEU A 260 7.86 -2.28 21.86
CA LEU A 260 7.19 -2.45 23.17
C LEU A 260 5.78 -3.04 23.06
N ASP A 261 5.17 -3.00 21.87
CA ASP A 261 3.88 -3.65 21.62
C ASP A 261 4.02 -5.18 21.49
N PHE A 262 5.25 -5.72 21.47
CA PHE A 262 5.54 -7.13 21.21
C PHE A 262 6.42 -7.76 22.29
N ASP A 263 6.23 -9.05 22.56
CA ASP A 263 7.12 -9.85 23.39
C ASP A 263 8.33 -10.41 22.62
N VAL A 264 8.81 -9.65 21.62
CA VAL A 264 9.88 -10.07 20.69
C VAL A 264 11.05 -9.11 20.83
N PRO A 265 12.29 -9.61 21.09
CA PRO A 265 13.46 -8.76 21.19
C PRO A 265 13.95 -8.21 19.83
N PHE A 266 13.24 -8.51 18.73
CA PHE A 266 13.57 -8.04 17.40
C PHE A 266 13.42 -6.53 17.32
N LEU A 267 14.46 -5.84 16.86
CA LEU A 267 14.58 -4.38 16.83
C LEU A 267 14.47 -3.66 18.19
N ALA A 268 14.31 -4.42 19.29
CA ALA A 268 14.25 -3.85 20.65
C ALA A 268 15.63 -3.47 21.23
N THR A 269 16.71 -3.76 20.51
CA THR A 269 18.09 -3.35 20.92
C THR A 269 18.34 -1.86 20.80
N CYS A 270 17.46 -1.15 20.07
CA CYS A 270 17.42 0.30 20.00
C CYS A 270 16.23 0.75 20.86
N ASP A 271 16.43 1.59 21.87
CA ASP A 271 15.34 2.17 22.68
C ASP A 271 14.47 3.13 21.83
N GLY A 272 13.88 2.63 20.73
CA GLY A 272 13.15 3.45 19.78
C GLY A 272 12.24 2.66 18.84
N TYR A 273 11.75 3.36 17.85
CA TYR A 273 10.84 2.86 16.83
C TYR A 273 11.57 2.45 15.57
N ALA A 274 10.98 1.53 14.82
CA ALA A 274 11.34 1.30 13.43
C ALA A 274 10.30 1.97 12.51
N PHE A 275 10.77 2.63 11.47
CA PHE A 275 9.93 3.38 10.55
C PHE A 275 10.11 2.88 9.11
N VAL A 276 9.00 2.78 8.40
CA VAL A 276 8.98 2.57 6.94
C VAL A 276 8.28 3.76 6.31
N PHE A 277 8.92 4.36 5.33
CA PHE A 277 8.38 5.51 4.60
C PHE A 277 7.96 5.10 3.19
N PHE A 278 7.00 5.83 2.61
CA PHE A 278 6.69 5.65 1.20
C PHE A 278 7.95 5.92 0.37
N GLY A 279 8.18 5.05 -0.58
CA GLY A 279 9.36 5.13 -1.43
C GLY A 279 9.26 6.20 -2.51
N ASP A 280 10.16 6.11 -3.49
CA ASP A 280 10.23 7.05 -4.60
C ASP A 280 9.10 6.88 -5.64
N GLY A 281 8.40 5.76 -5.60
CA GLY A 281 7.27 5.47 -6.47
C GLY A 281 7.63 5.27 -7.94
N GLU A 282 8.87 4.82 -8.26
CA GLU A 282 9.29 4.65 -9.65
C GLU A 282 8.43 3.65 -10.41
N GLU A 283 8.11 2.52 -9.82
CA GLU A 283 7.25 1.48 -10.40
C GLU A 283 5.82 1.55 -9.83
N ASN A 284 5.69 1.73 -8.53
CA ASN A 284 4.43 1.91 -7.81
C ASN A 284 4.66 2.69 -6.51
N LYS A 285 3.62 3.04 -5.77
CA LYS A 285 3.73 3.87 -4.55
C LYS A 285 4.56 3.26 -3.41
N PHE A 286 4.88 1.98 -3.48
CA PHE A 286 5.71 1.27 -2.50
C PHE A 286 7.14 1.00 -2.99
N SER A 287 7.45 1.29 -4.27
CA SER A 287 8.79 1.13 -4.82
C SER A 287 9.78 2.00 -4.05
N GLY A 288 10.90 1.41 -3.64
CA GLY A 288 11.94 2.11 -2.89
C GLY A 288 11.48 2.53 -1.50
N ALA A 289 10.56 1.79 -0.85
CA ALA A 289 10.20 2.04 0.54
C ALA A 289 11.47 2.03 1.40
N ASP A 290 11.66 3.06 2.20
CA ASP A 290 12.85 3.27 3.01
C ASP A 290 12.59 2.84 4.45
N TYR A 291 13.51 2.07 5.02
CA TYR A 291 13.44 1.59 6.39
C TYR A 291 14.52 2.23 7.24
N VAL A 292 14.13 2.75 8.38
CA VAL A 292 15.06 3.37 9.34
C VAL A 292 14.78 2.82 10.74
N VAL A 293 15.80 2.30 11.37
CA VAL A 293 15.76 2.01 12.80
C VAL A 293 16.28 3.24 13.52
N TRP A 294 15.47 3.79 14.41
CA TRP A 294 15.87 4.90 15.25
C TRP A 294 16.22 4.40 16.64
N GLY A 295 17.46 4.61 17.05
CA GLY A 295 17.89 4.44 18.44
C GLY A 295 17.82 5.78 19.19
N SER A 296 17.46 5.78 20.47
CA SER A 296 17.47 6.98 21.34
C SER A 296 18.88 7.46 21.66
#